data_5c5182bcd97c79cb76b23bb2a01f500f
#
_entry.id   5c5182bcd97c79cb76b23bb2a01f500f
#
_cell.length_a   1.000
_cell.length_b   1.000
_cell.length_c   1.000
_cell.angle_alpha   90.00
_cell.angle_beta   90.00
_cell.angle_gamma   90.00
#
_symmetry.space_group_name_H-M   'P 1'
#
loop_
_entity.id
_entity.type
_entity.pdbx_description
1 polymer ?
#
loop_
_entity_poly.entity_id
_entity_poly.type
_entity_poly.pdbx_seq_one_letter_code
_entity_poly.pdbx_strand_id
1 'polypeptide(L)'
;MAGVSKKIHELNLNEVSSIELKDGGKIPLLSSILESFPNLRFNIDIKVEDAVESTVDIIKKMNRLDSTCLASFSSKRLEKIRELAGPKACTSSGQMEIFNLICRSIGITTKRTNSDCAQIPTSQWGIPILTRRFITKAHQEGKLVHIWTIDDENEMYKLINFGVDGLMT
;
A
#
# COMPACT_ATOMS: atom_id res chain seq x y z
N MET A 1 -4.05 8.96 18.12
CA MET A 1 -4.18 10.25 17.40
C MET A 1 -3.62 11.35 18.29
N ALA A 2 -3.03 12.40 17.71
CA ALA A 2 -2.22 13.38 18.44
C ALA A 2 -2.99 14.46 19.22
N GLY A 3 -4.31 14.36 19.38
CA GLY A 3 -5.10 15.37 20.12
C GLY A 3 -5.19 16.76 19.46
N VAL A 4 -4.72 16.91 18.21
CA VAL A 4 -4.75 18.15 17.45
C VAL A 4 -6.02 18.19 16.61
N SER A 5 -6.78 19.28 16.67
CA SER A 5 -8.04 19.45 15.91
C SER A 5 -7.85 19.82 14.44
N LYS A 6 -6.70 20.42 14.10
CA LYS A 6 -6.34 20.80 12.74
C LYS A 6 -5.93 19.60 11.89
N LYS A 7 -6.24 19.63 10.61
CA LYS A 7 -5.75 18.63 9.63
C LYS A 7 -4.29 18.89 9.29
N ILE A 8 -3.54 17.83 8.95
CA ILE A 8 -2.08 17.95 8.66
C ILE A 8 -1.80 18.94 7.52
N HIS A 9 -2.65 19.00 6.48
CA HIS A 9 -2.47 19.92 5.37
C HIS A 9 -2.74 21.41 5.71
N GLU A 10 -3.29 21.69 6.90
CA GLU A 10 -3.51 23.05 7.42
C GLU A 10 -2.33 23.52 8.28
N LEU A 11 -1.33 22.67 8.49
CA LEU A 11 -0.18 22.90 9.35
C LEU A 11 1.09 23.08 8.51
N ASN A 12 1.97 23.95 8.96
CA ASN A 12 3.33 24.02 8.42
C ASN A 12 4.25 22.94 9.04
N LEU A 13 5.43 22.77 8.46
CA LEU A 13 6.36 21.72 8.89
C LEU A 13 6.76 21.82 10.37
N ASN A 14 6.98 23.04 10.88
CA ASN A 14 7.38 23.24 12.29
C ASN A 14 6.24 22.84 13.22
N GLU A 15 4.99 23.19 12.87
CA GLU A 15 3.81 22.79 13.63
C GLU A 15 3.65 21.25 13.64
N VAL A 16 3.79 20.59 12.47
CA VAL A 16 3.73 19.12 12.41
C VAL A 16 4.84 18.46 13.22
N SER A 17 6.06 18.99 13.16
CA SER A 17 7.21 18.45 13.88
C SER A 17 7.12 18.66 15.40
N SER A 18 6.28 19.59 15.86
CA SER A 18 6.03 19.83 17.28
C SER A 18 4.94 18.93 17.89
N ILE A 19 4.17 18.22 17.04
CA ILE A 19 3.09 17.34 17.49
C ILE A 19 3.67 16.12 18.21
N GLU A 20 3.27 15.91 19.45
CA GLU A 20 3.54 14.68 20.18
C GLU A 20 2.41 13.67 19.98
N LEU A 21 2.78 12.42 19.72
CA LEU A 21 1.83 11.32 19.59
C LEU A 21 1.45 10.79 20.98
N LYS A 22 0.25 10.21 21.12
CA LYS A 22 -0.27 9.72 22.40
C LYS A 22 0.66 8.72 23.11
N ASP A 23 1.33 7.89 22.32
CA ASP A 23 2.24 6.84 22.82
C ASP A 23 3.70 7.30 22.82
N GLY A 24 3.92 8.60 22.75
CA GLY A 24 5.24 9.22 22.64
C GLY A 24 5.74 9.31 21.20
N GLY A 25 6.83 10.07 21.00
CA GLY A 25 7.40 10.30 19.68
C GLY A 25 6.72 11.41 18.88
N LYS A 26 7.23 11.65 17.68
CA LYS A 26 6.78 12.71 16.77
C LYS A 26 6.47 12.14 15.40
N ILE A 27 5.75 12.91 14.57
CA ILE A 27 5.52 12.56 13.17
C ILE A 27 6.84 12.72 12.41
N PRO A 28 7.44 11.65 11.89
CA PRO A 28 8.72 11.73 11.20
C PRO A 28 8.56 12.21 9.76
N LEU A 29 9.64 12.78 9.21
CA LEU A 29 9.75 13.00 7.77
C LEU A 29 10.01 11.66 7.05
N LEU A 30 9.47 11.51 5.85
CA LEU A 30 9.71 10.33 5.02
C LEU A 30 11.20 10.12 4.76
N SER A 31 11.95 11.19 4.41
CA SER A 31 13.39 11.13 4.20
C SER A 31 14.13 10.60 5.43
N SER A 32 13.80 11.10 6.61
CA SER A 32 14.46 10.68 7.86
C SER A 32 14.21 9.19 8.16
N ILE A 33 12.99 8.69 7.89
CA ILE A 33 12.69 7.26 8.05
C ILE A 33 13.50 6.41 7.08
N LEU A 34 13.55 6.81 5.80
CA LEU A 34 14.31 6.08 4.78
C LEU A 34 15.82 6.06 5.07
N GLU A 35 16.36 7.14 5.65
CA GLU A 35 17.75 7.22 6.11
C GLU A 35 18.03 6.34 7.32
N SER A 36 17.13 6.37 8.31
CA SER A 36 17.29 5.61 9.56
C SER A 36 17.22 4.10 9.35
N PHE A 37 16.55 3.64 8.29
CA PHE A 37 16.35 2.21 8.00
C PHE A 37 16.79 1.85 6.58
N PRO A 38 18.10 1.94 6.27
CA PRO A 38 18.61 1.77 4.91
C PRO A 38 18.37 0.36 4.32
N ASN A 39 18.27 -0.65 5.17
CA ASN A 39 18.12 -2.06 4.75
C ASN A 39 16.68 -2.58 4.79
N LEU A 40 15.72 -1.78 5.24
CA LEU A 40 14.32 -2.20 5.29
C LEU A 40 13.62 -1.95 3.95
N ARG A 41 12.67 -2.81 3.63
CA ARG A 41 11.68 -2.57 2.57
C ARG A 41 10.49 -1.82 3.15
N PHE A 42 9.94 -0.91 2.35
CA PHE A 42 8.82 -0.08 2.75
C PHE A 42 7.60 -0.34 1.87
N ASN A 43 6.43 -0.30 2.51
CA ASN A 43 5.15 -0.18 1.83
C ASN A 43 4.56 1.20 2.19
N ILE A 44 4.47 2.10 1.22
CA ILE A 44 4.07 3.50 1.44
C ILE A 44 2.72 3.74 0.77
N ASP A 45 1.68 3.93 1.60
CA ASP A 45 0.34 4.24 1.11
C ASP A 45 0.16 5.76 0.97
N ILE A 46 0.09 6.24 -0.28
CA ILE A 46 -0.12 7.65 -0.61
C ILE A 46 -1.63 7.94 -0.63
N LYS A 47 -2.09 8.70 0.36
CA LYS A 47 -3.53 8.91 0.61
C LYS A 47 -4.11 10.14 -0.08
N VAL A 48 -3.28 11.12 -0.46
CA VAL A 48 -3.70 12.38 -1.09
C VAL A 48 -2.93 12.65 -2.37
N GLU A 49 -3.57 13.33 -3.32
CA GLU A 49 -2.98 13.61 -4.64
C GLU A 49 -1.72 14.47 -4.55
N ASP A 50 -1.78 15.51 -3.71
CA ASP A 50 -0.70 16.49 -3.56
C ASP A 50 0.60 15.89 -2.99
N ALA A 51 0.53 14.73 -2.34
CA ALA A 51 1.70 14.04 -1.81
C ALA A 51 2.40 13.14 -2.86
N VAL A 52 1.81 12.90 -4.03
CA VAL A 52 2.34 11.94 -5.00
C VAL A 52 3.72 12.35 -5.50
N GLU A 53 3.84 13.56 -6.05
CA GLU A 53 5.09 14.04 -6.67
C GLU A 53 6.22 14.08 -5.65
N SER A 54 5.98 14.72 -4.51
CA SER A 54 6.99 14.85 -3.46
C SER A 54 7.43 13.50 -2.90
N THR A 55 6.51 12.54 -2.72
CA THR A 55 6.84 11.20 -2.25
C THR A 55 7.71 10.46 -3.27
N VAL A 56 7.32 10.45 -4.54
CA VAL A 56 8.09 9.78 -5.61
C VAL A 56 9.47 10.41 -5.75
N ASP A 57 9.57 11.74 -5.71
CA ASP A 57 10.83 12.46 -5.80
C ASP A 57 11.79 12.13 -4.65
N ILE A 58 11.30 12.07 -3.40
CA ILE A 58 12.12 11.68 -2.25
C ILE A 58 12.66 10.27 -2.45
N ILE A 59 11.80 9.31 -2.81
CA ILE A 59 12.18 7.91 -3.00
C ILE A 59 13.22 7.76 -4.12
N LYS A 60 13.07 8.49 -5.23
CA LYS A 60 14.02 8.49 -6.34
C LYS A 60 15.37 9.12 -5.95
N LYS A 61 15.35 10.29 -5.30
CA LYS A 61 16.57 10.99 -4.84
C LYS A 61 17.38 10.16 -3.86
N MET A 62 16.70 9.36 -3.04
CA MET A 62 17.33 8.48 -2.06
C MET A 62 17.67 7.09 -2.61
N ASN A 63 17.44 6.83 -3.92
CA ASN A 63 17.66 5.52 -4.57
C ASN A 63 16.93 4.37 -3.87
N ARG A 64 15.67 4.59 -3.45
CA ARG A 64 14.89 3.62 -2.67
C ARG A 64 13.75 2.95 -3.46
N LEU A 65 13.68 3.11 -4.79
CA LEU A 65 12.65 2.50 -5.64
C LEU A 65 12.63 0.97 -5.52
N ASP A 66 13.79 0.33 -5.53
CA ASP A 66 13.90 -1.14 -5.48
C ASP A 66 13.52 -1.74 -4.12
N SER A 67 13.43 -0.90 -3.08
CA SER A 67 13.08 -1.32 -1.72
C SER A 67 11.74 -0.74 -1.23
N THR A 68 10.96 -0.12 -2.13
CA THR A 68 9.70 0.52 -1.75
C THR A 68 8.57 0.08 -2.66
N CYS A 69 7.48 -0.40 -2.06
CA CYS A 69 6.20 -0.55 -2.74
C CYS A 69 5.36 0.71 -2.52
N LEU A 70 4.92 1.33 -3.61
CA LEU A 70 4.05 2.50 -3.59
C LEU A 70 2.60 2.06 -3.70
N ALA A 71 1.83 2.33 -2.67
CA ALA A 71 0.44 1.91 -2.56
C ALA A 71 -0.52 3.09 -2.61
N SER A 72 -1.72 2.85 -3.08
CA SER A 72 -2.87 3.74 -2.96
C SER A 72 -4.18 3.01 -3.24
N PHE A 73 -5.26 3.42 -2.57
CA PHE A 73 -6.60 2.95 -2.90
C PHE A 73 -7.12 3.52 -4.24
N SER A 74 -6.64 4.69 -4.65
CA SER A 74 -7.06 5.35 -5.89
C SER A 74 -6.28 4.80 -7.09
N SER A 75 -6.97 4.14 -8.02
CA SER A 75 -6.38 3.68 -9.28
C SER A 75 -5.81 4.84 -10.11
N LYS A 76 -6.49 6.00 -10.12
CA LYS A 76 -6.00 7.21 -10.80
C LYS A 76 -4.68 7.70 -10.20
N ARG A 77 -4.56 7.69 -8.87
CA ARG A 77 -3.33 8.08 -8.19
C ARG A 77 -2.19 7.11 -8.49
N LEU A 78 -2.48 5.81 -8.56
CA LEU A 78 -1.50 4.79 -8.93
C LEU A 78 -1.01 4.94 -10.39
N GLU A 79 -1.88 5.35 -11.30
CA GLU A 79 -1.47 5.68 -12.67
C GLU A 79 -0.43 6.81 -12.67
N LYS A 80 -0.69 7.92 -11.95
CA LYS A 80 0.26 9.03 -11.78
C LYS A 80 1.56 8.58 -11.09
N ILE A 81 1.47 7.76 -10.05
CA ILE A 81 2.64 7.20 -9.36
C ILE A 81 3.50 6.40 -10.35
N ARG A 82 2.92 5.52 -11.16
CA ARG A 82 3.63 4.70 -12.15
C ARG A 82 4.26 5.54 -13.25
N GLU A 83 3.57 6.57 -13.70
CA GLU A 83 4.09 7.53 -14.68
C GLU A 83 5.35 8.23 -14.15
N LEU A 84 5.30 8.76 -12.93
CA LEU A 84 6.40 9.49 -12.31
C LEU A 84 7.56 8.57 -11.86
N ALA A 85 7.25 7.44 -11.25
CA ALA A 85 8.25 6.52 -10.71
C ALA A 85 8.92 5.65 -11.79
N GLY A 86 8.22 5.43 -12.90
CA GLY A 86 8.70 4.63 -14.03
C GLY A 86 8.38 3.13 -13.89
N PRO A 87 8.68 2.35 -14.94
CA PRO A 87 8.20 0.96 -15.07
C PRO A 87 8.83 -0.05 -14.09
N LYS A 88 9.89 0.34 -13.39
CA LYS A 88 10.55 -0.51 -12.37
C LYS A 88 9.97 -0.33 -10.97
N ALA A 89 9.10 0.65 -10.75
CA ALA A 89 8.53 0.91 -9.44
C ALA A 89 7.54 -0.19 -9.05
N CYS A 90 7.75 -0.79 -7.89
CA CYS A 90 6.78 -1.69 -7.28
C CYS A 90 5.53 -0.92 -6.86
N THR A 91 4.35 -1.36 -7.29
CA THR A 91 3.08 -0.69 -6.95
C THR A 91 2.00 -1.68 -6.53
N SER A 92 1.13 -1.24 -5.61
CA SER A 92 -0.08 -2.00 -5.27
C SER A 92 -1.16 -1.88 -6.35
N SER A 93 -2.17 -2.74 -6.27
CA SER A 93 -3.41 -2.60 -7.02
C SER A 93 -4.37 -1.62 -6.32
N GLY A 94 -4.95 -0.68 -7.07
CA GLY A 94 -6.02 0.18 -6.59
C GLY A 94 -7.38 -0.52 -6.59
N GLN A 95 -8.41 0.14 -6.05
CA GLN A 95 -9.75 -0.47 -5.91
C GLN A 95 -10.33 -1.02 -7.21
N MET A 96 -10.27 -0.26 -8.31
CA MET A 96 -10.76 -0.73 -9.62
C MET A 96 -9.94 -1.87 -10.19
N GLU A 97 -8.64 -1.88 -9.89
CA GLU A 97 -7.75 -2.96 -10.32
C GLU A 97 -8.02 -4.25 -9.55
N ILE A 98 -8.30 -4.16 -8.24
CA ILE A 98 -8.77 -5.28 -7.41
C ILE A 98 -10.12 -5.79 -7.91
N PHE A 99 -11.09 -4.90 -8.18
CA PHE A 99 -12.38 -5.29 -8.75
C PHE A 99 -12.20 -6.06 -10.08
N ASN A 100 -11.38 -5.56 -10.98
CA ASN A 100 -11.06 -6.22 -12.23
C ASN A 100 -10.40 -7.60 -12.02
N LEU A 101 -9.52 -7.73 -11.02
CA LEU A 101 -8.89 -9.01 -10.68
C LEU A 101 -9.91 -10.01 -10.11
N ILE A 102 -10.85 -9.56 -9.27
CA ILE A 102 -11.97 -10.38 -8.80
C ILE A 102 -12.79 -10.89 -9.98
N CYS A 103 -13.19 -10.02 -10.91
CA CYS A 103 -13.92 -10.40 -12.11
C CYS A 103 -13.16 -11.48 -12.92
N ARG A 104 -11.86 -11.28 -13.15
CA ARG A 104 -11.03 -12.26 -13.85
C ARG A 104 -10.88 -13.58 -13.09
N SER A 105 -10.91 -13.55 -11.76
CA SER A 105 -10.82 -14.76 -10.94
C SER A 105 -12.04 -15.69 -11.10
N ILE A 106 -13.16 -15.15 -11.54
CA ILE A 106 -14.40 -15.89 -11.84
C ILE A 106 -14.67 -16.05 -13.35
N GLY A 107 -13.67 -15.77 -14.20
CA GLY A 107 -13.74 -16.00 -15.65
C GLY A 107 -14.24 -14.81 -16.48
N ILE A 108 -14.53 -13.65 -15.87
CA ILE A 108 -14.95 -12.46 -16.62
C ILE A 108 -13.70 -11.72 -17.14
N THR A 109 -13.66 -11.50 -18.45
CA THR A 109 -12.54 -10.77 -19.08
C THR A 109 -12.59 -9.28 -18.75
N THR A 110 -11.53 -8.76 -18.13
CA THR A 110 -11.35 -7.34 -17.84
C THR A 110 -9.90 -6.91 -18.10
N LYS A 111 -9.64 -5.59 -18.06
CA LYS A 111 -8.30 -5.04 -18.28
C LYS A 111 -7.32 -5.55 -17.20
N ARG A 112 -6.17 -6.03 -17.63
CA ARG A 112 -5.03 -6.29 -16.73
C ARG A 112 -4.32 -4.99 -16.37
N THR A 113 -3.65 -5.00 -15.23
CA THR A 113 -2.87 -3.85 -14.72
C THR A 113 -1.46 -4.29 -14.35
N ASN A 114 -0.54 -3.34 -14.44
CA ASN A 114 0.88 -3.55 -14.14
C ASN A 114 1.19 -3.31 -12.65
N SER A 115 0.31 -3.75 -11.76
CA SER A 115 0.59 -3.73 -10.33
C SER A 115 1.31 -5.00 -9.91
N ASP A 116 2.15 -4.90 -8.88
CA ASP A 116 2.97 -6.02 -8.40
C ASP A 116 2.31 -6.78 -7.25
N CYS A 117 1.41 -6.13 -6.52
CA CYS A 117 0.70 -6.76 -5.42
C CYS A 117 -0.77 -6.30 -5.31
N ALA A 118 -1.59 -7.19 -4.78
CA ALA A 118 -2.96 -6.96 -4.37
C ALA A 118 -3.02 -6.89 -2.84
N GLN A 119 -3.30 -5.71 -2.30
CA GLN A 119 -3.42 -5.48 -0.86
C GLN A 119 -4.90 -5.36 -0.51
N ILE A 120 -5.47 -6.39 0.11
CA ILE A 120 -6.92 -6.53 0.29
C ILE A 120 -7.29 -6.96 1.73
N PRO A 121 -8.50 -6.61 2.21
CA PRO A 121 -9.06 -7.26 3.39
C PRO A 121 -9.54 -8.68 3.05
N THR A 122 -9.76 -9.51 4.05
CA THR A 122 -10.36 -10.85 3.87
C THR A 122 -11.78 -10.76 3.30
N SER A 123 -12.53 -9.74 3.72
CA SER A 123 -13.90 -9.46 3.25
C SER A 123 -14.18 -7.96 3.24
N GLN A 124 -15.16 -7.54 2.45
CA GLN A 124 -15.66 -6.16 2.43
C GLN A 124 -17.18 -6.16 2.33
N TRP A 125 -17.85 -5.42 3.22
CA TRP A 125 -19.31 -5.39 3.33
C TRP A 125 -19.97 -6.78 3.45
N GLY A 126 -19.31 -7.70 4.16
CA GLY A 126 -19.78 -9.07 4.33
C GLY A 126 -19.53 -10.01 3.13
N ILE A 127 -18.94 -9.51 2.04
CA ILE A 127 -18.62 -10.31 0.86
C ILE A 127 -17.15 -10.75 0.97
N PRO A 128 -16.85 -12.07 0.92
CA PRO A 128 -15.48 -12.56 0.89
C PRO A 128 -14.75 -12.08 -0.38
N ILE A 129 -13.66 -11.35 -0.20
CA ILE A 129 -12.76 -10.95 -1.29
C ILE A 129 -11.67 -12.00 -1.45
N LEU A 130 -11.08 -12.42 -0.34
CA LEU A 130 -10.06 -13.44 -0.33
C LEU A 130 -10.65 -14.82 -0.59
N THR A 131 -10.42 -15.34 -1.78
CA THR A 131 -10.81 -16.69 -2.20
C THR A 131 -9.61 -17.40 -2.83
N ARG A 132 -9.63 -18.75 -2.85
CA ARG A 132 -8.57 -19.52 -3.55
C ARG A 132 -8.49 -19.13 -5.03
N ARG A 133 -9.63 -18.87 -5.69
CA ARG A 133 -9.66 -18.41 -7.09
C ARG A 133 -8.98 -17.07 -7.26
N PHE A 134 -9.20 -16.13 -6.32
CA PHE A 134 -8.55 -14.83 -6.33
C PHE A 134 -7.02 -14.96 -6.22
N ILE A 135 -6.53 -15.72 -5.21
CA ILE A 135 -5.09 -15.94 -5.01
C ILE A 135 -4.46 -16.59 -6.26
N THR A 136 -5.06 -17.69 -6.73
CA THR A 136 -4.57 -18.38 -7.94
C THR A 136 -4.49 -17.43 -9.13
N LYS A 137 -5.52 -16.59 -9.32
CA LYS A 137 -5.55 -15.63 -10.41
C LYS A 137 -4.51 -14.52 -10.26
N ALA A 138 -4.35 -14.00 -9.05
CA ALA A 138 -3.31 -13.02 -8.73
C ALA A 138 -1.91 -13.57 -9.04
N HIS A 139 -1.60 -14.77 -8.55
CA HIS A 139 -0.33 -15.44 -8.82
C HIS A 139 -0.09 -15.74 -10.30
N GLN A 140 -1.12 -16.19 -11.05
CA GLN A 140 -1.04 -16.36 -12.51
C GLN A 140 -0.72 -15.06 -13.25
N GLU A 141 -1.07 -13.91 -12.67
CA GLU A 141 -0.77 -12.59 -13.20
C GLU A 141 0.52 -11.98 -12.62
N GLY A 142 1.29 -12.76 -11.86
CA GLY A 142 2.55 -12.32 -11.24
C GLY A 142 2.39 -11.37 -10.06
N LYS A 143 1.21 -11.35 -9.42
CA LYS A 143 0.91 -10.46 -8.30
C LYS A 143 1.02 -11.17 -6.97
N LEU A 144 1.67 -10.56 -5.99
CA LEU A 144 1.64 -10.96 -4.59
C LEU A 144 0.31 -10.55 -3.93
N VAL A 145 -0.17 -11.36 -2.99
CA VAL A 145 -1.41 -11.09 -2.24
C VAL A 145 -1.06 -10.79 -0.78
N HIS A 146 -1.33 -9.55 -0.35
CA HIS A 146 -1.13 -9.10 1.02
C HIS A 146 -2.48 -8.83 1.68
N ILE A 147 -2.65 -9.28 2.92
CA ILE A 147 -3.91 -9.13 3.67
C ILE A 147 -3.73 -8.18 4.84
N TRP A 148 -4.70 -7.28 5.03
CA TRP A 148 -4.73 -6.27 6.10
C TRP A 148 -6.14 -6.16 6.71
N THR A 149 -6.31 -5.80 7.95
CA THR A 149 -5.36 -5.77 9.03
C THR A 149 -5.57 -7.02 9.85
N ILE A 150 -4.54 -7.81 10.12
CA ILE A 150 -4.62 -9.10 10.79
C ILE A 150 -3.72 -9.06 12.02
N ASP A 151 -4.31 -9.09 13.21
CA ASP A 151 -3.62 -9.03 14.49
C ASP A 151 -3.75 -10.35 15.30
N ASP A 152 -4.67 -11.25 14.92
CA ASP A 152 -4.84 -12.56 15.55
C ASP A 152 -3.85 -13.58 14.98
N GLU A 153 -3.07 -14.18 15.84
CA GLU A 153 -2.03 -15.16 15.48
C GLU A 153 -2.60 -16.40 14.77
N ASN A 154 -3.75 -16.90 15.22
CA ASN A 154 -4.37 -18.08 14.61
C ASN A 154 -4.91 -17.76 13.21
N GLU A 155 -5.40 -16.53 13.01
CA GLU A 155 -5.82 -16.06 11.70
C GLU A 155 -4.60 -15.90 10.77
N MET A 156 -3.47 -15.38 11.26
CA MET A 156 -2.22 -15.31 10.50
C MET A 156 -1.80 -16.67 9.96
N TYR A 157 -1.75 -17.70 10.82
CA TYR A 157 -1.40 -19.07 10.39
C TYR A 157 -2.37 -19.63 9.35
N LYS A 158 -3.69 -19.39 9.52
CA LYS A 158 -4.70 -19.82 8.55
C LYS A 158 -4.49 -19.16 7.19
N LEU A 159 -4.21 -17.85 7.17
CA LEU A 159 -4.01 -17.07 5.94
C LEU A 159 -2.73 -17.48 5.21
N ILE A 160 -1.62 -17.69 5.93
CA ILE A 160 -0.37 -18.22 5.36
C ILE A 160 -0.62 -19.58 4.70
N ASN A 161 -1.29 -20.50 5.40
CA ASN A 161 -1.64 -21.80 4.85
C ASN A 161 -2.68 -21.71 3.72
N PHE A 162 -3.44 -20.63 3.64
CA PHE A 162 -4.38 -20.37 2.57
C PHE A 162 -3.67 -19.88 1.29
N GLY A 163 -2.40 -19.45 1.39
CA GLY A 163 -1.52 -19.13 0.29
C GLY A 163 -1.36 -17.63 0.02
N VAL A 164 -1.55 -16.78 1.04
CA VAL A 164 -1.21 -15.36 0.93
C VAL A 164 0.29 -15.14 1.05
N ASP A 165 0.81 -14.07 0.45
CA ASP A 165 2.24 -13.78 0.38
C ASP A 165 2.71 -12.81 1.48
N GLY A 166 1.77 -12.09 2.11
CA GLY A 166 2.08 -11.15 3.17
C GLY A 166 0.89 -10.82 4.05
N LEU A 167 1.20 -10.46 5.29
CA LEU A 167 0.25 -9.98 6.29
C LEU A 167 0.67 -8.59 6.75
N MET A 168 -0.31 -7.72 6.99
CA MET A 168 -0.14 -6.39 7.56
C MET A 168 -0.92 -6.33 8.87
N THR A 169 -0.23 -5.95 9.96
CA THR A 169 -0.75 -5.79 11.32
C THR A 169 -0.93 -4.33 11.67
#